data_b38ae8d346339c1f16c44a5a8147da05
#
_entry.id   b38ae8d346339c1f16c44a5a8147da05
#
_cell.length_a   1.000
_cell.length_b   1.000
_cell.length_c   1.000
_cell.angle_alpha   90.00
_cell.angle_beta   90.00
_cell.angle_gamma   90.00
#
_symmetry.space_group_name_H-M   'P 1'
#
loop_
_entity.id
_entity.type
_entity.pdbx_description
1 polymer ?
#
loop_
_entity_poly.entity_id
_entity_poly.type
_entity_poly.pdbx_seq_one_letter_code
_entity_poly.pdbx_strand_id
1 'polypeptide(L)'
;MFKRFENFTEAFPKQDPEQPPQGIIAFCRYYSRGFEKPLLIMAILSATVAILEVVLFGFMGKLVDWLTESDPHTFLAQNGTSLFWLGLVILVLMPTLVLISSLITHQSLLGNYPMSIRWLAHRYLLKQSVSFYQDDFAGRIATKVMQTSLAVRETVMKTADVFVYVSVYFTSSLVILAQADWLLMLPMLFWLAAYVCIQLYFVPKLKHIAAEQADARSTMTGSIVDSYTNISTVKLFSHDQRETEYAEKGMKGFLSTVHKQMRLVTGFNFCVQLTNYTLLFAISAISIYLWMHSAIQVGAIAIAISLALRINGMSMWIMWEVGALFENIGTVVDGMKTLSKPIAIEDAPDAKPLDVTQGGIEFDDVSFHYGENKGVISHLNLNIKPGEKVGLVGRSGAGKSTLVNLLLRFHDVEGGQIRIDGKDITSVTQNSLRCNIGMVTQDTSLLHRSIRENILYGAPDAGEERLLAATHQAHAHEFIETLTDSFGNVGYDAQVGERGVKLSGGQRQRIAISRVLLKNAPILILDEATSALDSEVEAAIQDSLNKLMQGKTVIAIAHRLSTIAAMDRLIILDKGQIIEQGSHAELLQQNGIYAQLWAHQTGGFIGEQDISDSADDLNRNI
;
A
#
# COMPACT_ATOMS: atom_id res chain seq x y z
N MET A 1 13.82 15.38 27.87
CA MET A 1 14.54 14.12 27.65
C MET A 1 13.95 13.40 26.42
N PHE A 2 12.67 13.06 26.38
CA PHE A 2 12.03 12.28 25.28
C PHE A 2 12.23 12.90 23.90
N LYS A 3 11.94 14.19 23.69
CA LYS A 3 12.14 14.89 22.40
C LYS A 3 13.53 14.71 21.77
N ARG A 4 14.59 14.52 22.61
CA ARG A 4 15.94 14.29 22.11
C ARG A 4 16.07 12.91 21.46
N PHE A 5 15.39 11.90 21.99
CA PHE A 5 15.37 10.56 21.42
C PHE A 5 14.39 10.46 20.25
N GLU A 6 13.24 11.15 20.29
CA GLU A 6 12.30 11.27 19.17
C GLU A 6 12.97 11.86 17.92
N ASN A 7 13.83 12.89 18.12
CA ASN A 7 14.58 13.55 17.05
C ASN A 7 15.91 12.85 16.69
N PHE A 8 16.20 11.68 17.28
CA PHE A 8 17.42 10.94 16.96
C PHE A 8 17.38 10.30 15.58
N THR A 9 16.19 10.07 15.06
CA THR A 9 15.94 9.53 13.73
C THR A 9 14.92 10.39 12.98
N GLU A 10 15.07 10.48 11.66
CA GLU A 10 14.17 11.25 10.79
C GLU A 10 13.03 10.37 10.29
N ALA A 11 11.77 10.73 10.65
CA ALA A 11 10.59 10.03 10.20
C ALA A 11 10.19 10.36 8.75
N PHE A 12 10.59 11.53 8.23
CA PHE A 12 10.22 12.04 6.91
C PHE A 12 11.47 12.46 6.09
N PRO A 13 12.28 11.49 5.64
CA PRO A 13 13.50 11.79 4.89
C PRO A 13 13.19 12.52 3.60
N LYS A 14 14.01 13.55 3.27
CA LYS A 14 13.82 14.44 2.11
C LYS A 14 14.35 13.84 0.81
N GLN A 15 15.26 12.85 0.88
CA GLN A 15 15.81 12.20 -0.31
C GLN A 15 14.71 11.62 -1.21
N ASP A 16 14.91 11.71 -2.52
CA ASP A 16 13.98 11.08 -3.46
C ASP A 16 14.02 9.55 -3.35
N PRO A 17 12.86 8.90 -3.29
CA PRO A 17 12.80 7.45 -3.23
C PRO A 17 13.27 6.84 -4.56
N GLU A 18 14.23 5.93 -4.47
CA GLU A 18 14.66 5.02 -5.54
C GLU A 18 13.77 3.78 -5.55
N GLN A 19 13.85 3.00 -6.62
CA GLN A 19 13.17 1.69 -6.68
C GLN A 19 13.69 0.79 -5.55
N PRO A 20 12.82 0.30 -4.65
CA PRO A 20 13.22 -0.64 -3.62
C PRO A 20 13.73 -1.94 -4.23
N PRO A 21 14.86 -2.50 -3.75
CA PRO A 21 15.47 -3.69 -4.32
C PRO A 21 14.59 -4.93 -4.15
N GLN A 22 14.74 -5.89 -5.07
CA GLN A 22 14.12 -7.20 -4.99
C GLN A 22 15.04 -8.13 -4.19
N GLY A 23 14.59 -8.56 -3.01
CA GLY A 23 15.31 -9.43 -2.10
C GLY A 23 15.14 -9.00 -0.65
N ILE A 24 14.76 -9.91 0.22
CA ILE A 24 14.33 -9.60 1.60
C ILE A 24 15.38 -8.79 2.36
N ILE A 25 16.63 -9.24 2.35
CA ILE A 25 17.73 -8.58 3.08
C ILE A 25 18.03 -7.20 2.49
N ALA A 26 18.10 -7.10 1.16
CA ALA A 26 18.35 -5.83 0.47
C ALA A 26 17.21 -4.86 0.69
N PHE A 27 15.95 -5.32 0.63
CA PHE A 27 14.75 -4.54 0.88
C PHE A 27 14.69 -4.01 2.32
N CYS A 28 14.93 -4.87 3.31
CA CYS A 28 15.00 -4.45 4.71
C CYS A 28 16.13 -3.44 4.94
N ARG A 29 17.31 -3.67 4.34
CA ARG A 29 18.46 -2.75 4.44
C ARG A 29 18.18 -1.40 3.80
N TYR A 30 17.51 -1.38 2.64
CA TYR A 30 17.11 -0.14 1.96
C TYR A 30 16.26 0.73 2.87
N TYR A 31 15.23 0.16 3.50
CA TYR A 31 14.34 0.89 4.39
C TYR A 31 14.92 1.13 5.79
N SER A 32 16.05 0.50 6.14
CA SER A 32 16.76 0.75 7.41
C SER A 32 17.76 1.90 7.33
N ARG A 33 17.96 2.48 6.15
CA ARG A 33 18.86 3.64 5.99
C ARG A 33 18.45 4.77 6.92
N GLY A 34 19.43 5.27 7.71
CA GLY A 34 19.20 6.30 8.73
C GLY A 34 18.80 5.76 10.11
N PHE A 35 18.52 4.45 10.23
CA PHE A 35 18.21 3.79 11.50
C PHE A 35 19.30 2.84 11.99
N GLU A 36 20.43 2.73 11.27
CA GLU A 36 21.52 1.81 11.59
C GLU A 36 22.10 2.05 12.98
N LYS A 37 22.31 3.33 13.34
CA LYS A 37 22.89 3.70 14.65
C LYS A 37 22.01 3.29 15.83
N PRO A 38 20.70 3.64 15.89
CA PRO A 38 19.85 3.21 17.00
C PRO A 38 19.64 1.69 17.02
N LEU A 39 19.60 1.01 15.87
CA LEU A 39 19.53 -0.46 15.79
C LEU A 39 20.80 -1.12 16.37
N LEU A 40 21.98 -0.58 16.04
CA LEU A 40 23.25 -1.06 16.59
C LEU A 40 23.34 -0.83 18.11
N ILE A 41 22.93 0.36 18.59
CA ILE A 41 22.93 0.64 20.01
C ILE A 41 21.96 -0.29 20.74
N MET A 42 20.77 -0.54 20.19
CA MET A 42 19.80 -1.50 20.73
C MET A 42 20.43 -2.90 20.84
N ALA A 43 21.07 -3.39 19.78
CA ALA A 43 21.73 -4.70 19.78
C ALA A 43 22.86 -4.80 20.84
N ILE A 44 23.68 -3.74 20.98
CA ILE A 44 24.74 -3.70 22.00
C ILE A 44 24.15 -3.70 23.41
N LEU A 45 23.09 -2.94 23.64
CA LEU A 45 22.42 -2.90 24.95
C LEU A 45 21.79 -4.26 25.28
N SER A 46 21.13 -4.91 24.33
CA SER A 46 20.57 -6.26 24.51
C SER A 46 21.65 -7.29 24.81
N ALA A 47 22.80 -7.25 24.10
CA ALA A 47 23.95 -8.10 24.40
C ALA A 47 24.50 -7.84 25.80
N THR A 48 24.63 -6.56 26.19
CA THR A 48 25.15 -6.18 27.50
C THR A 48 24.22 -6.66 28.62
N VAL A 49 22.92 -6.47 28.48
CA VAL A 49 21.92 -6.96 29.44
C VAL A 49 21.98 -8.47 29.56
N ALA A 50 22.08 -9.20 28.43
CA ALA A 50 22.19 -10.65 28.42
C ALA A 50 23.43 -11.16 29.19
N ILE A 51 24.60 -10.53 28.98
CA ILE A 51 25.82 -10.89 29.71
C ILE A 51 25.65 -10.61 31.21
N LEU A 52 25.14 -9.43 31.57
CA LEU A 52 24.98 -9.04 32.98
C LEU A 52 23.98 -9.96 33.71
N GLU A 53 22.87 -10.35 33.06
CA GLU A 53 21.94 -11.33 33.65
C GLU A 53 22.63 -12.67 33.94
N VAL A 54 23.45 -13.19 33.02
CA VAL A 54 24.17 -14.45 33.24
C VAL A 54 25.23 -14.31 34.34
N VAL A 55 25.93 -13.17 34.41
CA VAL A 55 26.87 -12.88 35.50
C VAL A 55 26.17 -12.81 36.84
N LEU A 56 24.93 -12.26 36.91
CA LEU A 56 24.13 -12.28 38.15
C LEU A 56 23.80 -13.70 38.63
N PHE A 57 23.49 -14.65 37.71
CA PHE A 57 23.33 -16.06 38.07
C PHE A 57 24.63 -16.66 38.59
N GLY A 58 25.79 -16.34 37.97
CA GLY A 58 27.10 -16.74 38.47
C GLY A 58 27.38 -16.20 39.86
N PHE A 59 26.98 -14.97 40.15
CA PHE A 59 27.11 -14.37 41.49
C PHE A 59 26.19 -15.08 42.53
N MET A 60 24.98 -15.45 42.14
CA MET A 60 24.04 -16.20 42.99
C MET A 60 24.70 -17.52 43.47
N GLY A 61 25.39 -18.22 42.61
CA GLY A 61 26.11 -19.42 43.00
C GLY A 61 27.24 -19.14 43.98
N LYS A 62 28.07 -18.09 43.74
CA LYS A 62 29.10 -17.68 44.68
C LYS A 62 28.51 -17.28 46.04
N LEU A 63 27.35 -16.65 46.06
CA LEU A 63 26.65 -16.32 47.28
C LEU A 63 26.27 -17.58 48.07
N VAL A 64 25.78 -18.64 47.39
CA VAL A 64 25.48 -19.94 48.02
C VAL A 64 26.74 -20.53 48.62
N ASP A 65 27.86 -20.53 47.90
CA ASP A 65 29.16 -21.05 48.44
C ASP A 65 29.62 -20.26 49.67
N TRP A 66 29.58 -18.91 49.61
CA TRP A 66 29.95 -18.10 50.75
C TRP A 66 29.07 -18.33 51.98
N LEU A 67 27.76 -18.53 51.79
CA LEU A 67 26.82 -18.80 52.88
C LEU A 67 27.03 -20.21 53.51
N THR A 68 27.60 -21.16 52.75
CA THR A 68 27.90 -22.52 53.23
C THR A 68 29.25 -22.60 53.95
N GLU A 69 30.18 -21.68 53.59
CA GLU A 69 31.58 -21.73 54.11
C GLU A 69 31.85 -20.70 55.21
N SER A 70 31.09 -19.56 55.29
CA SER A 70 31.35 -18.43 56.19
C SER A 70 30.56 -18.49 57.49
N ASP A 71 31.17 -18.03 58.57
CA ASP A 71 30.49 -17.77 59.83
C ASP A 71 29.51 -16.56 59.66
N PRO A 72 28.24 -16.67 60.03
CA PRO A 72 27.23 -15.59 59.91
C PRO A 72 27.67 -14.26 60.55
N HIS A 73 28.46 -14.28 61.63
CA HIS A 73 28.92 -13.11 62.35
C HIS A 73 30.00 -12.32 61.59
N THR A 74 30.82 -12.97 60.77
CA THR A 74 31.92 -12.35 60.01
C THR A 74 31.61 -12.15 58.54
N PHE A 75 30.47 -12.67 58.06
CA PHE A 75 30.08 -12.69 56.66
C PHE A 75 30.10 -11.35 55.97
N LEU A 76 29.54 -10.31 56.60
CA LEU A 76 29.52 -8.96 56.02
C LEU A 76 30.90 -8.30 56.02
N ALA A 77 31.75 -8.61 57.01
CA ALA A 77 33.10 -8.09 57.03
C ALA A 77 33.97 -8.65 55.90
N GLN A 78 33.75 -9.93 55.54
CA GLN A 78 34.51 -10.61 54.49
C GLN A 78 34.00 -10.31 53.09
N ASN A 79 32.66 -10.28 52.89
CA ASN A 79 32.04 -10.19 51.59
C ASN A 79 31.30 -8.89 51.30
N GLY A 80 31.29 -7.92 52.26
CA GLY A 80 30.53 -6.69 52.16
C GLY A 80 30.83 -5.83 50.93
N THR A 81 32.12 -5.74 50.53
CA THR A 81 32.51 -4.99 49.34
C THR A 81 31.93 -5.60 48.05
N SER A 82 31.95 -6.93 47.94
CA SER A 82 31.39 -7.65 46.78
C SER A 82 29.84 -7.50 46.70
N LEU A 83 29.19 -7.56 47.87
CA LEU A 83 27.74 -7.31 47.98
C LEU A 83 27.37 -5.86 47.64
N PHE A 84 28.18 -4.88 48.03
CA PHE A 84 27.98 -3.48 47.68
C PHE A 84 28.03 -3.27 46.15
N TRP A 85 29.05 -3.82 45.47
CA TRP A 85 29.15 -3.73 44.02
C TRP A 85 28.01 -4.46 43.31
N LEU A 86 27.58 -5.62 43.80
CA LEU A 86 26.40 -6.31 43.28
C LEU A 86 25.15 -5.45 43.43
N GLY A 87 24.96 -4.85 44.62
CA GLY A 87 23.82 -3.94 44.84
C GLY A 87 23.83 -2.77 43.84
N LEU A 88 25.01 -2.19 43.56
CA LEU A 88 25.17 -1.14 42.57
C LEU A 88 24.80 -1.60 41.15
N VAL A 89 25.23 -2.80 40.78
CA VAL A 89 24.86 -3.38 39.46
C VAL A 89 23.34 -3.58 39.37
N ILE A 90 22.71 -4.19 40.37
CA ILE A 90 21.27 -4.47 40.36
C ILE A 90 20.42 -3.23 40.45
N LEU A 91 20.76 -2.27 41.36
CA LEU A 91 19.91 -1.14 41.66
C LEU A 91 20.17 0.10 40.76
N VAL A 92 21.35 0.21 40.17
CA VAL A 92 21.74 1.37 39.36
C VAL A 92 22.01 0.99 37.91
N LEU A 93 22.96 0.08 37.68
CA LEU A 93 23.42 -0.21 36.32
C LEU A 93 22.31 -0.86 35.47
N MET A 94 21.70 -1.94 35.94
CA MET A 94 20.65 -2.67 35.21
C MET A 94 19.43 -1.79 34.90
N PRO A 95 18.82 -1.05 35.84
CA PRO A 95 17.71 -0.16 35.54
C PRO A 95 18.11 0.97 34.57
N THR A 96 19.33 1.48 34.65
CA THR A 96 19.82 2.50 33.73
C THR A 96 19.94 1.96 32.29
N LEU A 97 20.49 0.79 32.12
CA LEU A 97 20.60 0.13 30.80
C LEU A 97 19.21 -0.15 30.22
N VAL A 98 18.28 -0.67 31.04
CA VAL A 98 16.89 -0.90 30.63
C VAL A 98 16.20 0.42 30.25
N LEU A 99 16.43 1.50 31.00
CA LEU A 99 15.88 2.82 30.68
C LEU A 99 16.40 3.33 29.33
N ILE A 100 17.71 3.25 29.09
CA ILE A 100 18.33 3.68 27.83
C ILE A 100 17.81 2.83 26.66
N SER A 101 17.75 1.52 26.84
CA SER A 101 17.21 0.59 25.83
C SER A 101 15.74 0.94 25.52
N SER A 102 14.93 1.16 26.54
CA SER A 102 13.53 1.56 26.40
C SER A 102 13.37 2.89 25.66
N LEU A 103 14.22 3.89 25.97
CA LEU A 103 14.21 5.19 25.29
C LEU A 103 14.54 5.07 23.80
N ILE A 104 15.55 4.27 23.44
CA ILE A 104 15.91 4.05 22.04
C ILE A 104 14.81 3.29 21.31
N THR A 105 14.33 2.19 21.89
CA THR A 105 13.32 1.35 21.27
C THR A 105 12.00 2.09 21.09
N HIS A 106 11.46 2.70 22.16
CA HIS A 106 10.12 3.29 22.10
C HIS A 106 10.10 4.69 21.48
N GLN A 107 11.11 5.54 21.75
CA GLN A 107 11.08 6.91 21.27
C GLN A 107 11.73 7.09 19.89
N SER A 108 12.81 6.32 19.58
CA SER A 108 13.52 6.50 18.31
C SER A 108 13.08 5.51 17.21
N LEU A 109 12.73 4.26 17.57
CA LEU A 109 12.50 3.20 16.58
C LEU A 109 11.02 2.94 16.35
N LEU A 110 10.23 2.66 17.39
CA LEU A 110 8.86 2.16 17.25
C LEU A 110 7.93 3.08 16.44
N GLY A 111 8.07 4.39 16.58
CA GLY A 111 7.27 5.39 15.86
C GLY A 111 7.89 5.78 14.52
N ASN A 112 9.13 6.24 14.55
CA ASN A 112 9.77 6.89 13.41
C ASN A 112 10.11 5.89 12.28
N TYR A 113 10.55 4.69 12.62
CA TYR A 113 11.01 3.72 11.63
C TYR A 113 9.88 3.27 10.67
N PRO A 114 8.72 2.78 11.13
CA PRO A 114 7.64 2.45 10.20
C PRO A 114 7.07 3.68 9.50
N MET A 115 7.13 4.88 10.11
CA MET A 115 6.67 6.11 9.48
C MET A 115 7.57 6.50 8.31
N SER A 116 8.90 6.38 8.47
CA SER A 116 9.86 6.62 7.38
C SER A 116 9.64 5.66 6.21
N ILE A 117 9.39 4.37 6.49
CA ILE A 117 9.08 3.38 5.45
C ILE A 117 7.80 3.77 4.69
N ARG A 118 6.73 4.13 5.43
CA ARG A 118 5.46 4.57 4.82
C ARG A 118 5.64 5.80 3.95
N TRP A 119 6.41 6.75 4.42
CA TRP A 119 6.70 7.98 3.71
C TRP A 119 7.45 7.74 2.40
N LEU A 120 8.55 6.97 2.44
CA LEU A 120 9.32 6.62 1.25
C LEU A 120 8.50 5.78 0.26
N ALA A 121 7.76 4.77 0.76
CA ALA A 121 6.88 3.95 -0.07
C ALA A 121 5.76 4.78 -0.70
N HIS A 122 5.12 5.68 0.04
CA HIS A 122 4.08 6.57 -0.49
C HIS A 122 4.62 7.47 -1.60
N ARG A 123 5.78 8.12 -1.38
CA ARG A 123 6.41 8.96 -2.40
C ARG A 123 6.84 8.19 -3.65
N TYR A 124 7.30 6.94 -3.48
CA TYR A 124 7.63 6.07 -4.60
C TYR A 124 6.38 5.67 -5.39
N LEU A 125 5.32 5.26 -4.69
CA LEU A 125 4.06 4.87 -5.31
C LEU A 125 3.41 6.03 -6.07
N LEU A 126 3.46 7.27 -5.56
CA LEU A 126 2.94 8.43 -6.30
C LEU A 126 3.61 8.66 -7.66
N LYS A 127 4.81 8.10 -7.89
CA LYS A 127 5.50 8.14 -9.19
C LYS A 127 5.07 6.99 -10.12
N GLN A 128 4.30 6.01 -9.64
CA GLN A 128 3.84 4.88 -10.47
C GLN A 128 2.85 5.33 -11.55
N SER A 129 2.79 4.55 -12.65
CA SER A 129 1.88 4.79 -13.76
C SER A 129 0.41 4.56 -13.36
N VAL A 130 -0.51 5.13 -14.14
CA VAL A 130 -1.95 4.92 -13.93
C VAL A 130 -2.32 3.44 -14.08
N SER A 131 -1.68 2.70 -14.99
CA SER A 131 -1.88 1.26 -15.19
C SER A 131 -1.61 0.45 -13.92
N PHE A 132 -0.58 0.82 -13.14
CA PHE A 132 -0.30 0.17 -11.85
C PHE A 132 -1.51 0.21 -10.90
N TYR A 133 -2.24 1.34 -10.87
CA TYR A 133 -3.42 1.51 -10.02
C TYR A 133 -4.70 0.92 -10.61
N GLN A 134 -4.74 0.67 -11.93
CA GLN A 134 -5.85 -0.04 -12.58
C GLN A 134 -5.77 -1.55 -12.35
N ASP A 135 -4.56 -2.10 -12.22
CA ASP A 135 -4.31 -3.52 -11.99
C ASP A 135 -4.56 -3.96 -10.53
N ASP A 136 -4.58 -3.01 -9.57
CA ASP A 136 -4.73 -3.32 -8.15
C ASP A 136 -5.63 -2.29 -7.43
N PHE A 137 -6.46 -2.75 -6.50
CA PHE A 137 -7.33 -1.87 -5.73
C PHE A 137 -6.52 -0.92 -4.82
N ALA A 138 -6.82 0.37 -4.85
CA ALA A 138 -6.14 1.39 -4.06
C ALA A 138 -6.12 1.08 -2.55
N GLY A 139 -7.22 0.55 -2.01
CA GLY A 139 -7.30 0.11 -0.61
C GLY A 139 -6.34 -1.05 -0.30
N ARG A 140 -6.15 -1.99 -1.24
CA ARG A 140 -5.20 -3.10 -1.08
C ARG A 140 -3.75 -2.59 -1.10
N ILE A 141 -3.41 -1.67 -2.00
CA ILE A 141 -2.09 -1.04 -2.06
C ILE A 141 -1.80 -0.30 -0.75
N ALA A 142 -2.73 0.52 -0.26
CA ALA A 142 -2.59 1.25 1.00
C ALA A 142 -2.39 0.28 2.20
N THR A 143 -3.19 -0.78 2.27
CA THR A 143 -3.06 -1.81 3.32
C THR A 143 -1.69 -2.50 3.25
N LYS A 144 -1.20 -2.84 2.06
CA LYS A 144 0.15 -3.41 1.87
C LYS A 144 1.23 -2.47 2.37
N VAL A 145 1.19 -1.18 2.05
CA VAL A 145 2.16 -0.19 2.57
C VAL A 145 2.17 -0.18 4.10
N MET A 146 0.97 -0.13 4.72
CA MET A 146 0.83 -0.07 6.17
C MET A 146 1.37 -1.33 6.84
N GLN A 147 1.01 -2.52 6.34
CA GLN A 147 1.44 -3.80 6.91
C GLN A 147 2.92 -4.07 6.66
N THR A 148 3.42 -3.82 5.45
CA THR A 148 4.83 -4.03 5.10
C THR A 148 5.76 -3.16 5.94
N SER A 149 5.38 -1.91 6.21
CA SER A 149 6.18 -1.01 7.04
C SER A 149 6.36 -1.54 8.46
N LEU A 150 5.31 -2.11 9.04
CA LEU A 150 5.38 -2.74 10.36
C LEU A 150 6.19 -4.05 10.32
N ALA A 151 5.96 -4.86 9.30
CA ALA A 151 6.64 -6.14 9.13
C ALA A 151 8.16 -5.98 8.93
N VAL A 152 8.61 -4.98 8.15
CA VAL A 152 10.04 -4.64 8.01
C VAL A 152 10.62 -4.22 9.35
N ARG A 153 9.96 -3.30 10.07
CA ARG A 153 10.38 -2.88 11.41
C ARG A 153 10.54 -4.09 12.34
N GLU A 154 9.49 -4.91 12.47
CA GLU A 154 9.51 -6.08 13.36
C GLU A 154 10.60 -7.07 12.97
N THR A 155 10.76 -7.37 11.68
CA THR A 155 11.80 -8.30 11.18
C THR A 155 13.19 -7.81 11.56
N VAL A 156 13.50 -6.53 11.32
CA VAL A 156 14.83 -5.96 11.58
C VAL A 156 15.08 -5.83 13.08
N MET A 157 14.11 -5.28 13.83
CA MET A 157 14.26 -5.07 15.28
C MET A 157 14.38 -6.40 16.02
N LYS A 158 13.53 -7.40 15.72
CA LYS A 158 13.60 -8.71 16.36
C LYS A 158 14.92 -9.42 16.03
N THR A 159 15.44 -9.26 14.82
CA THR A 159 16.75 -9.81 14.47
C THR A 159 17.86 -9.12 15.26
N ALA A 160 17.83 -7.81 15.41
CA ALA A 160 18.87 -7.06 16.12
C ALA A 160 18.76 -7.10 17.66
N ASP A 161 17.59 -7.39 18.20
CA ASP A 161 17.34 -7.44 19.65
C ASP A 161 17.26 -8.88 20.15
N VAL A 162 16.20 -9.60 19.78
CA VAL A 162 15.88 -10.94 20.31
C VAL A 162 16.95 -11.96 20.00
N PHE A 163 17.39 -12.05 18.73
CA PHE A 163 18.37 -13.05 18.35
C PHE A 163 19.76 -12.73 18.90
N VAL A 164 20.13 -11.45 19.00
CA VAL A 164 21.38 -11.04 19.66
C VAL A 164 21.32 -11.39 21.12
N TYR A 165 20.25 -10.99 21.83
CA TYR A 165 20.07 -11.30 23.26
C TYR A 165 20.18 -12.80 23.53
N VAL A 166 19.40 -13.62 22.80
CA VAL A 166 19.37 -15.09 22.97
C VAL A 166 20.74 -15.73 22.71
N SER A 167 21.39 -15.34 21.61
CA SER A 167 22.70 -15.89 21.24
C SER A 167 23.78 -15.56 22.27
N VAL A 168 23.82 -14.30 22.72
CA VAL A 168 24.79 -13.85 23.74
C VAL A 168 24.48 -14.50 25.08
N TYR A 169 23.19 -14.55 25.49
CA TYR A 169 22.78 -15.19 26.75
C TYR A 169 23.18 -16.68 26.78
N PHE A 170 22.87 -17.43 25.70
CA PHE A 170 23.19 -18.84 25.61
C PHE A 170 24.71 -19.10 25.64
N THR A 171 25.45 -18.34 24.86
CA THR A 171 26.93 -18.45 24.82
C THR A 171 27.55 -18.10 26.18
N SER A 172 27.08 -17.04 26.83
CA SER A 172 27.56 -16.66 28.16
C SER A 172 27.20 -17.72 29.21
N SER A 173 26.04 -18.33 29.12
CA SER A 173 25.65 -19.46 30.00
C SER A 173 26.53 -20.67 29.83
N LEU A 174 26.87 -21.02 28.58
CA LEU A 174 27.85 -22.10 28.32
C LEU A 174 29.21 -21.82 28.92
N VAL A 175 29.70 -20.58 28.81
CA VAL A 175 31.01 -20.18 29.37
C VAL A 175 31.02 -20.31 30.88
N ILE A 176 29.97 -19.87 31.58
CA ILE A 176 29.91 -19.99 33.05
C ILE A 176 29.84 -21.47 33.49
N LEU A 177 29.04 -22.30 32.81
CA LEU A 177 28.99 -23.73 33.12
C LEU A 177 30.31 -24.44 32.85
N ALA A 178 31.00 -24.07 31.76
CA ALA A 178 32.32 -24.62 31.42
C ALA A 178 33.39 -24.26 32.45
N GLN A 179 33.30 -23.09 33.07
CA GLN A 179 34.22 -22.69 34.17
C GLN A 179 34.02 -23.52 35.44
N ALA A 180 32.78 -24.02 35.68
CA ALA A 180 32.54 -24.93 36.79
C ALA A 180 33.00 -26.35 36.47
N ASP A 181 32.46 -26.91 35.38
CA ASP A 181 32.91 -28.20 34.78
C ASP A 181 32.40 -28.32 33.34
N TRP A 182 33.23 -28.80 32.44
CA TRP A 182 32.87 -28.94 31.02
C TRP A 182 31.72 -29.91 30.76
N LEU A 183 31.53 -30.92 31.64
CA LEU A 183 30.41 -31.88 31.54
C LEU A 183 29.05 -31.21 31.68
N LEU A 184 28.95 -30.08 32.37
CA LEU A 184 27.74 -29.33 32.54
C LEU A 184 27.28 -28.61 31.23
N MET A 185 28.21 -28.43 30.28
CA MET A 185 27.84 -27.87 28.95
C MET A 185 27.08 -28.89 28.09
N LEU A 186 27.38 -30.19 28.22
CA LEU A 186 26.87 -31.21 27.30
C LEU A 186 25.33 -31.27 27.23
N PRO A 187 24.58 -31.26 28.36
CA PRO A 187 23.13 -31.22 28.31
C PRO A 187 22.58 -30.00 27.60
N MET A 188 23.23 -28.82 27.76
CA MET A 188 22.79 -27.60 27.08
C MET A 188 23.05 -27.64 25.58
N LEU A 189 24.19 -28.17 25.14
CA LEU A 189 24.49 -28.34 23.72
C LEU A 189 23.54 -29.37 23.07
N PHE A 190 23.26 -30.48 23.77
CA PHE A 190 22.27 -31.46 23.31
C PHE A 190 20.86 -30.82 23.22
N TRP A 191 20.48 -30.06 24.23
CA TRP A 191 19.22 -29.33 24.24
C TRP A 191 19.14 -28.38 23.05
N LEU A 192 20.21 -27.60 22.76
CA LEU A 192 20.23 -26.67 21.62
C LEU A 192 20.05 -27.42 20.30
N ALA A 193 20.78 -28.54 20.10
CA ALA A 193 20.63 -29.35 18.90
C ALA A 193 19.20 -29.89 18.75
N ALA A 194 18.63 -30.45 19.82
CA ALA A 194 17.26 -30.96 19.84
C ALA A 194 16.26 -29.84 19.56
N TYR A 195 16.41 -28.66 20.20
CA TYR A 195 15.55 -27.50 20.01
C TYR A 195 15.59 -26.99 18.56
N VAL A 196 16.79 -26.90 17.96
CA VAL A 196 16.94 -26.51 16.53
C VAL A 196 16.27 -27.55 15.63
N CYS A 197 16.44 -28.85 15.88
CA CYS A 197 15.75 -29.91 15.13
C CYS A 197 14.23 -29.78 15.21
N ILE A 198 13.68 -29.51 16.41
CA ILE A 198 12.26 -29.29 16.61
C ILE A 198 11.79 -28.07 15.79
N GLN A 199 12.54 -26.96 15.83
CA GLN A 199 12.23 -25.75 15.05
C GLN A 199 12.21 -26.04 13.53
N LEU A 200 13.24 -26.72 13.02
CA LEU A 200 13.35 -27.07 11.59
C LEU A 200 12.24 -28.00 11.11
N TYR A 201 11.67 -28.82 12.01
CA TYR A 201 10.56 -29.71 11.68
C TYR A 201 9.20 -29.01 11.73
N PHE A 202 8.92 -28.24 12.77
CA PHE A 202 7.59 -27.67 13.01
C PHE A 202 7.37 -26.34 12.27
N VAL A 203 8.36 -25.47 12.20
CA VAL A 203 8.20 -24.12 11.61
C VAL A 203 7.79 -24.16 10.13
N PRO A 204 8.39 -24.97 9.24
CA PRO A 204 7.95 -25.06 7.85
C PRO A 204 6.49 -25.54 7.71
N LYS A 205 6.08 -26.49 8.56
CA LYS A 205 4.71 -27.01 8.58
C LYS A 205 3.71 -25.96 9.04
N LEU A 206 4.05 -25.23 10.10
CA LEU A 206 3.23 -24.11 10.59
C LEU A 206 3.08 -23.03 9.51
N LYS A 207 4.17 -22.70 8.80
CA LYS A 207 4.15 -21.76 7.68
C LYS A 207 3.19 -22.22 6.56
N HIS A 208 3.24 -23.49 6.19
CA HIS A 208 2.33 -24.03 5.16
C HIS A 208 0.87 -23.91 5.57
N ILE A 209 0.54 -24.33 6.81
CA ILE A 209 -0.83 -24.23 7.33
C ILE A 209 -1.26 -22.77 7.51
N ALA A 210 -0.35 -21.86 7.89
CA ALA A 210 -0.66 -20.44 7.97
C ALA A 210 -1.05 -19.85 6.60
N ALA A 211 -0.43 -20.31 5.51
CA ALA A 211 -0.83 -19.94 4.16
C ALA A 211 -2.25 -20.46 3.81
N GLU A 212 -2.53 -21.77 4.06
CA GLU A 212 -3.88 -22.33 3.88
C GLU A 212 -4.94 -21.56 4.71
N GLN A 213 -4.58 -21.17 5.93
CA GLN A 213 -5.45 -20.41 6.81
C GLN A 213 -5.70 -18.98 6.30
N ALA A 214 -4.68 -18.34 5.71
CA ALA A 214 -4.83 -17.02 5.10
C ALA A 214 -5.80 -17.05 3.91
N ASP A 215 -5.70 -18.07 3.05
CA ASP A 215 -6.61 -18.26 1.92
C ASP A 215 -8.05 -18.54 2.37
N ALA A 216 -8.22 -19.41 3.37
CA ALA A 216 -9.53 -19.71 3.95
C ALA A 216 -10.15 -18.48 4.64
N ARG A 217 -9.33 -17.65 5.32
CA ARG A 217 -9.76 -16.38 5.91
C ARG A 217 -10.21 -15.40 4.84
N SER A 218 -9.45 -15.29 3.75
CA SER A 218 -9.79 -14.42 2.63
C SER A 218 -11.13 -14.81 2.00
N THR A 219 -11.35 -16.10 1.78
CA THR A 219 -12.61 -16.64 1.25
C THR A 219 -13.78 -16.35 2.19
N MET A 220 -13.61 -16.61 3.49
CA MET A 220 -14.63 -16.32 4.51
C MET A 220 -14.95 -14.81 4.56
N THR A 221 -13.91 -13.97 4.60
CA THR A 221 -14.10 -12.51 4.63
C THR A 221 -14.75 -12.01 3.35
N GLY A 222 -14.35 -12.54 2.20
CA GLY A 222 -14.95 -12.20 0.90
C GLY A 222 -16.44 -12.48 0.86
N SER A 223 -16.90 -13.65 1.35
CA SER A 223 -18.33 -13.99 1.37
C SER A 223 -19.14 -13.06 2.28
N ILE A 224 -18.58 -12.67 3.45
CA ILE A 224 -19.25 -11.75 4.39
C ILE A 224 -19.32 -10.34 3.80
N VAL A 225 -18.21 -9.86 3.23
CA VAL A 225 -18.14 -8.52 2.61
C VAL A 225 -19.09 -8.42 1.42
N ASP A 226 -19.20 -9.46 0.61
CA ASP A 226 -20.14 -9.50 -0.51
C ASP A 226 -21.59 -9.33 -0.05
N SER A 227 -22.02 -10.09 0.97
CA SER A 227 -23.36 -9.98 1.57
C SER A 227 -23.63 -8.57 2.13
N TYR A 228 -22.64 -7.94 2.79
CA TYR A 228 -22.79 -6.60 3.37
C TYR A 228 -22.77 -5.50 2.31
N THR A 229 -21.95 -5.64 1.28
CA THR A 229 -21.90 -4.68 0.17
C THR A 229 -23.20 -4.68 -0.61
N ASN A 230 -23.79 -5.87 -0.80
CA ASN A 230 -25.03 -6.07 -1.51
C ASN A 230 -26.25 -6.23 -0.57
N ILE A 231 -26.19 -5.64 0.62
CA ILE A 231 -27.23 -5.84 1.65
C ILE A 231 -28.62 -5.47 1.17
N SER A 232 -28.75 -4.45 0.32
CA SER A 232 -30.03 -4.04 -0.28
C SER A 232 -30.63 -5.17 -1.12
N THR A 233 -29.81 -5.90 -1.88
CA THR A 233 -30.25 -7.04 -2.68
C THR A 233 -30.67 -8.20 -1.77
N VAL A 234 -29.86 -8.53 -0.74
CA VAL A 234 -30.17 -9.57 0.23
C VAL A 234 -31.53 -9.28 0.90
N LYS A 235 -31.76 -8.03 1.35
CA LYS A 235 -33.00 -7.61 1.98
C LYS A 235 -34.18 -7.59 1.02
N LEU A 236 -33.96 -7.13 -0.22
CA LEU A 236 -35.01 -7.07 -1.23
C LEU A 236 -35.59 -8.46 -1.56
N PHE A 237 -34.70 -9.46 -1.65
CA PHE A 237 -35.09 -10.83 -1.99
C PHE A 237 -35.37 -11.71 -0.76
N SER A 238 -35.19 -11.20 0.47
CA SER A 238 -35.50 -11.87 1.75
C SER A 238 -34.84 -13.25 1.91
N HIS A 239 -33.57 -13.41 1.48
CA HIS A 239 -32.83 -14.67 1.56
C HIS A 239 -31.83 -14.73 2.72
N ASP A 240 -32.16 -14.16 3.86
CA ASP A 240 -31.27 -14.07 5.04
C ASP A 240 -30.74 -15.45 5.50
N GLN A 241 -31.57 -16.48 5.45
CA GLN A 241 -31.16 -17.83 5.85
C GLN A 241 -30.11 -18.41 4.89
N ARG A 242 -30.26 -18.22 3.60
CA ARG A 242 -29.32 -18.68 2.57
C ARG A 242 -27.96 -18.02 2.71
N GLU A 243 -27.95 -16.72 2.99
CA GLU A 243 -26.71 -15.95 3.24
C GLU A 243 -26.04 -16.42 4.54
N THR A 244 -26.81 -16.74 5.58
CA THR A 244 -26.28 -17.28 6.83
C THR A 244 -25.62 -18.65 6.59
N GLU A 245 -26.23 -19.55 5.84
CA GLU A 245 -25.67 -20.86 5.49
C GLU A 245 -24.39 -20.71 4.64
N TYR A 246 -24.37 -19.76 3.71
CA TYR A 246 -23.20 -19.46 2.89
C TYR A 246 -22.02 -18.96 3.73
N ALA A 247 -22.26 -18.03 4.64
CA ALA A 247 -21.26 -17.54 5.58
C ALA A 247 -20.77 -18.65 6.52
N GLU A 248 -21.67 -19.50 7.03
CA GLU A 248 -21.33 -20.64 7.89
C GLU A 248 -20.38 -21.62 7.20
N LYS A 249 -20.61 -21.91 5.92
CA LYS A 249 -19.73 -22.78 5.14
C LYS A 249 -18.31 -22.20 5.03
N GLY A 250 -18.19 -20.89 4.78
CA GLY A 250 -16.89 -20.18 4.77
C GLY A 250 -16.21 -20.23 6.13
N MET A 251 -16.96 -19.99 7.21
CA MET A 251 -16.47 -20.04 8.60
C MET A 251 -16.02 -21.44 8.99
N LYS A 252 -16.76 -22.49 8.63
CA LYS A 252 -16.37 -23.89 8.87
C LYS A 252 -15.08 -24.25 8.13
N GLY A 253 -14.92 -23.78 6.89
CA GLY A 253 -13.67 -23.92 6.12
C GLY A 253 -12.50 -23.32 6.87
N PHE A 254 -12.60 -22.07 7.29
CA PHE A 254 -11.58 -21.39 8.08
C PHE A 254 -11.29 -22.12 9.41
N LEU A 255 -12.32 -22.48 10.18
CA LEU A 255 -12.19 -23.18 11.45
C LEU A 255 -11.43 -24.51 11.31
N SER A 256 -11.61 -25.23 10.20
CA SER A 256 -10.89 -26.48 9.94
C SER A 256 -9.38 -26.28 9.84
N THR A 257 -8.95 -25.17 9.21
CA THR A 257 -7.51 -24.81 9.12
C THR A 257 -6.96 -24.37 10.47
N VAL A 258 -7.75 -23.66 11.28
CA VAL A 258 -7.39 -23.30 12.67
C VAL A 258 -7.15 -24.57 13.50
N HIS A 259 -8.03 -25.56 13.41
CA HIS A 259 -7.84 -26.83 14.13
C HIS A 259 -6.58 -27.57 13.68
N LYS A 260 -6.24 -27.58 12.37
CA LYS A 260 -4.99 -28.16 11.87
C LYS A 260 -3.78 -27.46 12.50
N GLN A 261 -3.80 -26.13 12.54
CA GLN A 261 -2.74 -25.32 13.14
C GLN A 261 -2.59 -25.63 14.64
N MET A 262 -3.71 -25.65 15.38
CA MET A 262 -3.67 -25.88 16.82
C MET A 262 -3.15 -27.27 17.19
N ARG A 263 -3.44 -28.31 16.39
CA ARG A 263 -2.86 -29.64 16.56
C ARG A 263 -1.34 -29.63 16.43
N LEU A 264 -0.80 -28.92 15.42
CA LEU A 264 0.65 -28.75 15.27
C LEU A 264 1.27 -27.95 16.40
N VAL A 265 0.64 -26.86 16.84
CA VAL A 265 1.10 -26.05 17.97
C VAL A 265 1.13 -26.88 19.26
N THR A 266 0.12 -27.72 19.49
CA THR A 266 0.09 -28.62 20.66
C THR A 266 1.26 -29.62 20.61
N GLY A 267 1.51 -30.26 19.46
CA GLY A 267 2.63 -31.18 19.30
C GLY A 267 3.99 -30.47 19.46
N PHE A 268 4.13 -29.29 18.91
CA PHE A 268 5.32 -28.47 19.04
C PHE A 268 5.60 -28.10 20.51
N ASN A 269 4.58 -27.59 21.22
CA ASN A 269 4.67 -27.28 22.65
C ASN A 269 5.08 -28.49 23.47
N PHE A 270 4.49 -29.65 23.22
CA PHE A 270 4.83 -30.88 23.93
C PHE A 270 6.30 -31.26 23.71
N CYS A 271 6.79 -31.24 22.48
CA CYS A 271 8.19 -31.56 22.17
C CYS A 271 9.17 -30.58 22.83
N VAL A 272 8.89 -29.28 22.80
CA VAL A 272 9.72 -28.26 23.46
C VAL A 272 9.75 -28.47 24.96
N GLN A 273 8.59 -28.68 25.60
CA GLN A 273 8.52 -28.89 27.06
C GLN A 273 9.20 -30.19 27.49
N LEU A 274 9.03 -31.26 26.72
CA LEU A 274 9.74 -32.51 26.98
C LEU A 274 11.26 -32.31 26.95
N THR A 275 11.77 -31.58 25.95
CA THR A 275 13.20 -31.29 25.82
C THR A 275 13.68 -30.41 26.98
N ASN A 276 12.88 -29.42 27.41
CA ASN A 276 13.20 -28.56 28.55
C ASN A 276 13.29 -29.33 29.88
N TYR A 277 12.32 -30.20 30.15
CA TYR A 277 12.35 -31.03 31.37
C TYR A 277 13.48 -32.06 31.32
N THR A 278 13.79 -32.59 30.14
CA THR A 278 14.98 -33.48 29.95
C THR A 278 16.27 -32.73 30.24
N LEU A 279 16.41 -31.47 29.79
CA LEU A 279 17.54 -30.62 30.14
C LEU A 279 17.67 -30.41 31.64
N LEU A 280 16.57 -30.03 32.31
CA LEU A 280 16.57 -29.79 33.75
C LEU A 280 16.96 -31.04 34.54
N PHE A 281 16.41 -32.18 34.16
CA PHE A 281 16.76 -33.47 34.78
C PHE A 281 18.24 -33.85 34.57
N ALA A 282 18.74 -33.75 33.31
CA ALA A 282 20.10 -34.11 32.97
C ALA A 282 21.12 -33.19 33.66
N ILE A 283 20.90 -31.86 33.67
CA ILE A 283 21.78 -30.93 34.39
C ILE A 283 21.77 -31.23 35.89
N SER A 284 20.60 -31.45 36.49
CA SER A 284 20.51 -31.78 37.92
C SER A 284 21.24 -33.08 38.27
N ALA A 285 21.05 -34.13 37.46
CA ALA A 285 21.70 -35.43 37.67
C ALA A 285 23.23 -35.36 37.57
N ILE A 286 23.73 -34.67 36.50
CA ILE A 286 25.15 -34.48 36.30
C ILE A 286 25.75 -33.59 37.40
N SER A 287 25.07 -32.52 37.80
CA SER A 287 25.54 -31.66 38.87
C SER A 287 25.67 -32.42 40.21
N ILE A 288 24.68 -33.24 40.59
CA ILE A 288 24.76 -34.07 41.77
C ILE A 288 25.89 -35.09 41.66
N TYR A 289 26.04 -35.76 40.52
CA TYR A 289 27.12 -36.71 40.25
C TYR A 289 28.51 -36.06 40.45
N LEU A 290 28.74 -34.89 39.88
CA LEU A 290 30.01 -34.15 40.00
C LEU A 290 30.25 -33.69 41.45
N TRP A 291 29.22 -33.24 42.14
CA TRP A 291 29.32 -32.87 43.54
C TRP A 291 29.71 -34.07 44.45
N MET A 292 29.08 -35.24 44.24
CA MET A 292 29.41 -36.48 44.96
C MET A 292 30.88 -36.88 44.78
N HIS A 293 31.50 -36.51 43.64
CA HIS A 293 32.91 -36.74 43.36
C HIS A 293 33.80 -35.54 43.74
N SER A 294 33.27 -34.54 44.45
CA SER A 294 33.96 -33.32 44.88
C SER A 294 34.58 -32.52 43.73
N ALA A 295 34.01 -32.64 42.52
CA ALA A 295 34.48 -31.91 41.33
C ALA A 295 33.92 -30.47 41.29
N ILE A 296 32.75 -30.24 41.90
CA ILE A 296 32.07 -28.91 41.93
C ILE A 296 31.54 -28.58 43.34
N GLN A 297 31.40 -27.28 43.63
CA GLN A 297 30.78 -26.77 44.87
C GLN A 297 29.24 -26.71 44.76
N VAL A 298 28.55 -26.51 45.89
CA VAL A 298 27.08 -26.42 45.97
C VAL A 298 26.54 -25.25 45.13
N GLY A 299 27.25 -24.12 45.10
CA GLY A 299 26.89 -22.98 44.29
C GLY A 299 26.87 -23.25 42.79
N ALA A 300 27.75 -24.13 42.30
CA ALA A 300 27.74 -24.54 40.90
C ALA A 300 26.47 -25.32 40.53
N ILE A 301 25.91 -26.14 41.44
CA ILE A 301 24.62 -26.81 41.27
C ILE A 301 23.51 -25.77 41.14
N ALA A 302 23.52 -24.78 42.04
CA ALA A 302 22.50 -23.70 42.03
C ALA A 302 22.53 -22.88 40.72
N ILE A 303 23.73 -22.56 40.21
CA ILE A 303 23.88 -21.89 38.91
C ILE A 303 23.32 -22.74 37.78
N ALA A 304 23.72 -24.02 37.71
CA ALA A 304 23.36 -24.92 36.62
C ALA A 304 21.83 -25.11 36.53
N ILE A 305 21.19 -25.36 37.66
CA ILE A 305 19.72 -25.53 37.73
C ILE A 305 19.02 -24.19 37.38
N SER A 306 19.48 -23.05 37.91
CA SER A 306 18.90 -21.74 37.64
C SER A 306 18.97 -21.37 36.16
N LEU A 307 20.12 -21.63 35.51
CA LEU A 307 20.27 -21.38 34.06
C LEU A 307 19.38 -22.32 33.24
N ALA A 308 19.22 -23.60 33.63
CA ALA A 308 18.31 -24.53 32.95
C ALA A 308 16.83 -24.06 33.05
N LEU A 309 16.41 -23.59 34.22
CA LEU A 309 15.06 -23.04 34.43
C LEU A 309 14.86 -21.75 33.62
N ARG A 310 15.86 -20.88 33.54
CA ARG A 310 15.78 -19.66 32.73
C ARG A 310 15.67 -19.99 31.23
N ILE A 311 16.45 -20.97 30.72
CA ILE A 311 16.35 -21.45 29.34
C ILE A 311 14.97 -22.03 29.05
N ASN A 312 14.36 -22.75 29.99
CA ASN A 312 12.99 -23.22 29.84
C ASN A 312 12.02 -22.05 29.58
N GLY A 313 12.06 -21.00 30.39
CA GLY A 313 11.24 -19.80 30.16
C GLY A 313 11.53 -19.12 28.83
N MET A 314 12.83 -18.98 28.46
CA MET A 314 13.25 -18.36 27.20
C MET A 314 12.81 -19.16 25.99
N SER A 315 12.87 -20.49 26.02
CA SER A 315 12.53 -21.35 24.88
C SER A 315 11.09 -21.16 24.41
N MET A 316 10.15 -20.96 25.33
CA MET A 316 8.76 -20.67 25.02
C MET A 316 8.61 -19.29 24.35
N TRP A 317 9.30 -18.28 24.89
CA TRP A 317 9.30 -16.93 24.30
C TRP A 317 9.92 -16.94 22.90
N ILE A 318 11.07 -17.58 22.71
CA ILE A 318 11.75 -17.71 21.40
C ILE A 318 10.82 -18.39 20.38
N MET A 319 10.06 -19.41 20.79
CA MET A 319 9.10 -20.08 19.92
C MET A 319 8.08 -19.09 19.32
N TRP A 320 7.52 -18.20 20.15
CA TRP A 320 6.58 -17.18 19.69
C TRP A 320 7.25 -16.14 18.80
N GLU A 321 8.47 -15.70 19.15
CA GLU A 321 9.23 -14.71 18.38
C GLU A 321 9.66 -15.25 17.01
N VAL A 322 10.07 -16.49 16.92
CA VAL A 322 10.40 -17.15 15.65
C VAL A 322 9.14 -17.27 14.78
N GLY A 323 8.02 -17.69 15.36
CA GLY A 323 6.73 -17.75 14.64
C GLY A 323 6.32 -16.38 14.06
N ALA A 324 6.36 -15.35 14.89
CA ALA A 324 6.05 -13.97 14.47
C ALA A 324 7.05 -13.42 13.44
N LEU A 325 8.35 -13.78 13.54
CA LEU A 325 9.35 -13.39 12.56
C LEU A 325 9.04 -13.97 11.17
N PHE A 326 8.66 -15.25 11.08
CA PHE A 326 8.29 -15.87 9.80
C PHE A 326 7.03 -15.25 9.20
N GLU A 327 6.04 -14.91 10.02
CA GLU A 327 4.83 -14.19 9.58
C GLU A 327 5.20 -12.81 9.02
N ASN A 328 6.02 -12.06 9.74
CA ASN A 328 6.52 -10.76 9.28
C ASN A 328 7.32 -10.87 7.97
N ILE A 329 8.22 -11.86 7.85
CA ILE A 329 8.96 -12.12 6.61
C ILE A 329 7.99 -12.41 5.45
N GLY A 330 6.93 -13.18 5.68
CA GLY A 330 5.89 -13.42 4.68
C GLY A 330 5.22 -12.12 4.21
N THR A 331 4.87 -11.24 5.16
CA THR A 331 4.29 -9.92 4.87
C THR A 331 5.27 -9.00 4.13
N VAL A 332 6.57 -9.04 4.49
CA VAL A 332 7.62 -8.31 3.76
C VAL A 332 7.72 -8.80 2.32
N VAL A 333 7.69 -10.11 2.08
CA VAL A 333 7.76 -10.69 0.72
C VAL A 333 6.54 -10.28 -0.12
N ASP A 334 5.34 -10.31 0.44
CA ASP A 334 4.14 -9.87 -0.28
C ASP A 334 4.18 -8.37 -0.59
N GLY A 335 4.55 -7.55 0.39
CA GLY A 335 4.71 -6.11 0.20
C GLY A 335 5.80 -5.76 -0.81
N MET A 336 6.94 -6.44 -0.77
CA MET A 336 8.05 -6.27 -1.71
C MET A 336 7.60 -6.49 -3.17
N LYS A 337 6.78 -7.51 -3.45
CA LYS A 337 6.23 -7.76 -4.79
C LYS A 337 5.47 -6.56 -5.37
N THR A 338 4.84 -5.75 -4.52
CA THR A 338 4.10 -4.55 -4.94
C THR A 338 5.01 -3.32 -4.93
N LEU A 339 5.78 -3.11 -3.86
CA LEU A 339 6.58 -1.91 -3.64
C LEU A 339 7.88 -1.86 -4.44
N SER A 340 8.36 -3.00 -4.95
CA SER A 340 9.58 -3.06 -5.79
C SER A 340 9.26 -3.17 -7.29
N LYS A 341 7.99 -2.96 -7.69
CA LYS A 341 7.66 -2.86 -9.13
C LYS A 341 8.36 -1.64 -9.72
N PRO A 342 9.01 -1.76 -10.88
CA PRO A 342 9.61 -0.62 -11.57
C PRO A 342 8.52 0.38 -11.97
N ILE A 343 8.90 1.65 -12.11
CA ILE A 343 8.03 2.67 -12.69
C ILE A 343 7.96 2.40 -14.19
N ALA A 344 6.75 2.21 -14.73
CA ALA A 344 6.59 1.82 -16.13
C ALA A 344 6.87 2.98 -17.11
N ILE A 345 6.61 4.22 -16.68
CA ILE A 345 6.75 5.41 -17.52
C ILE A 345 7.58 6.43 -16.75
N GLU A 346 8.82 6.61 -17.14
CA GLU A 346 9.74 7.57 -16.53
C GLU A 346 10.00 8.75 -17.48
N ASP A 347 10.29 9.89 -16.90
CA ASP A 347 10.78 11.03 -17.69
C ASP A 347 12.21 10.74 -18.18
N ALA A 348 12.52 11.10 -19.40
CA ALA A 348 13.89 10.99 -19.91
C ALA A 348 14.84 11.84 -19.04
N PRO A 349 16.11 11.41 -18.83
CA PRO A 349 17.04 12.14 -17.97
C PRO A 349 17.28 13.60 -18.40
N ASP A 350 17.08 13.90 -19.68
CA ASP A 350 17.21 15.23 -20.31
C ASP A 350 15.86 15.87 -20.63
N ALA A 351 14.76 15.32 -20.14
CA ALA A 351 13.41 15.83 -20.38
C ALA A 351 13.28 17.28 -19.92
N LYS A 352 12.77 18.13 -20.81
CA LYS A 352 12.55 19.55 -20.55
C LYS A 352 11.08 19.84 -20.28
N PRO A 353 10.75 20.91 -19.57
CA PRO A 353 9.37 21.35 -19.48
C PRO A 353 8.76 21.63 -20.86
N LEU A 354 7.52 21.19 -21.08
CA LEU A 354 6.74 21.51 -22.26
C LEU A 354 6.20 22.93 -22.12
N ASP A 355 6.53 23.78 -23.05
CA ASP A 355 5.91 25.09 -23.24
C ASP A 355 5.04 25.03 -24.50
N VAL A 356 3.72 25.18 -24.31
CA VAL A 356 2.71 25.13 -25.37
C VAL A 356 2.39 26.56 -25.79
N THR A 357 2.68 26.90 -27.02
CA THR A 357 2.48 28.26 -27.58
C THR A 357 1.23 28.36 -28.44
N GLN A 358 0.90 27.32 -29.19
CA GLN A 358 -0.21 27.29 -30.14
C GLN A 358 -1.20 26.15 -29.82
N GLY A 359 -0.71 25.03 -29.32
CA GLY A 359 -1.51 23.87 -28.95
C GLY A 359 -1.87 22.95 -30.11
N GLY A 360 -1.09 22.93 -31.17
CA GLY A 360 -1.22 21.96 -32.28
C GLY A 360 -0.83 20.56 -31.82
N ILE A 361 -1.58 19.51 -32.22
CA ILE A 361 -1.35 18.13 -31.83
C ILE A 361 -1.20 17.25 -33.05
N GLU A 362 -0.17 16.42 -33.08
CA GLU A 362 0.12 15.50 -34.17
C GLU A 362 0.33 14.08 -33.65
N PHE A 363 -0.40 13.14 -34.21
CA PHE A 363 -0.18 11.70 -34.06
C PHE A 363 0.41 11.21 -35.41
N ASP A 364 1.60 10.65 -35.36
CA ASP A 364 2.38 10.24 -36.55
C ASP A 364 2.64 8.74 -36.45
N ASP A 365 1.92 7.96 -37.25
CA ASP A 365 1.99 6.49 -37.37
C ASP A 365 1.84 5.75 -36.01
N VAL A 366 0.96 6.24 -35.15
CA VAL A 366 0.81 5.74 -33.77
C VAL A 366 0.20 4.36 -33.74
N SER A 367 0.88 3.44 -33.02
CA SER A 367 0.40 2.09 -32.75
C SER A 367 0.50 1.75 -31.26
N PHE A 368 -0.52 1.08 -30.70
CA PHE A 368 -0.59 0.70 -29.29
C PHE A 368 -1.56 -0.43 -29.03
N HIS A 369 -1.20 -1.35 -28.10
CA HIS A 369 -2.08 -2.44 -27.58
C HIS A 369 -2.08 -2.49 -26.04
N TYR A 370 -3.15 -3.02 -25.46
CA TYR A 370 -3.19 -3.41 -24.04
C TYR A 370 -2.84 -4.90 -23.93
N GLY A 371 -1.62 -5.23 -23.44
CA GLY A 371 -1.16 -6.62 -23.27
C GLY A 371 -0.76 -7.29 -24.60
N GLU A 372 -0.47 -8.60 -24.53
CA GLU A 372 0.00 -9.35 -25.70
C GLU A 372 -1.09 -9.49 -26.78
N ASN A 373 -0.82 -9.00 -27.98
CA ASN A 373 -1.52 -9.30 -29.26
C ASN A 373 -2.97 -8.81 -29.46
N LYS A 374 -3.42 -7.73 -28.83
CA LYS A 374 -4.71 -7.11 -29.17
C LYS A 374 -4.51 -5.63 -29.48
N GLY A 375 -4.38 -5.30 -30.78
CA GLY A 375 -4.28 -3.91 -31.24
C GLY A 375 -5.54 -3.11 -30.89
N VAL A 376 -5.36 -1.94 -30.25
CA VAL A 376 -6.43 -0.97 -29.97
C VAL A 376 -6.27 0.26 -30.87
N ILE A 377 -5.03 0.63 -31.19
CA ILE A 377 -4.66 1.70 -32.16
C ILE A 377 -3.66 1.10 -33.13
N SER A 378 -3.87 1.30 -34.44
CA SER A 378 -3.02 0.75 -35.48
C SER A 378 -2.73 1.79 -36.56
N HIS A 379 -1.46 2.18 -36.69
CA HIS A 379 -0.95 3.13 -37.70
C HIS A 379 -1.79 4.40 -37.83
N LEU A 380 -2.17 5.00 -36.68
CA LEU A 380 -3.06 6.14 -36.64
C LEU A 380 -2.29 7.43 -36.95
N ASN A 381 -2.76 8.16 -37.97
CA ASN A 381 -2.26 9.47 -38.35
C ASN A 381 -3.35 10.51 -38.16
N LEU A 382 -3.09 11.52 -37.30
CA LEU A 382 -4.04 12.56 -36.98
C LEU A 382 -3.31 13.88 -36.71
N ASN A 383 -3.73 14.92 -37.39
CA ASN A 383 -3.23 16.27 -37.17
C ASN A 383 -4.39 17.17 -36.73
N ILE A 384 -4.27 17.81 -35.56
CA ILE A 384 -5.20 18.77 -35.01
C ILE A 384 -4.54 20.14 -34.99
N LYS A 385 -5.16 21.08 -35.69
CA LYS A 385 -4.62 22.44 -35.81
C LYS A 385 -4.76 23.22 -34.50
N PRO A 386 -3.88 24.20 -34.23
CA PRO A 386 -4.04 25.13 -33.13
C PRO A 386 -5.43 25.74 -33.09
N GLY A 387 -6.11 25.70 -31.93
CA GLY A 387 -7.43 26.24 -31.74
C GLY A 387 -8.59 25.45 -32.38
N GLU A 388 -8.31 24.33 -33.06
CA GLU A 388 -9.31 23.46 -33.68
C GLU A 388 -10.07 22.66 -32.63
N LYS A 389 -11.40 22.54 -32.80
CA LYS A 389 -12.28 21.71 -31.97
C LYS A 389 -12.61 20.42 -32.71
N VAL A 390 -12.08 19.31 -32.26
CA VAL A 390 -12.21 17.99 -32.88
C VAL A 390 -13.08 17.08 -32.04
N GLY A 391 -14.12 16.49 -32.64
CA GLY A 391 -14.97 15.47 -32.02
C GLY A 391 -14.53 14.05 -32.41
N LEU A 392 -14.22 13.22 -31.43
CA LEU A 392 -13.97 11.78 -31.63
C LEU A 392 -15.28 11.01 -31.50
N VAL A 393 -15.72 10.38 -32.57
CA VAL A 393 -16.95 9.58 -32.65
C VAL A 393 -16.61 8.14 -33.00
N GLY A 394 -17.35 7.17 -32.49
CA GLY A 394 -17.15 5.76 -32.77
C GLY A 394 -17.81 4.87 -31.74
N ARG A 395 -17.95 3.58 -32.07
CA ARG A 395 -18.55 2.59 -31.17
C ARG A 395 -17.74 2.41 -29.88
N SER A 396 -18.34 1.79 -28.85
CA SER A 396 -17.61 1.39 -27.66
C SER A 396 -16.46 0.47 -28.06
N GLY A 397 -15.26 0.67 -27.49
CA GLY A 397 -14.07 -0.10 -27.86
C GLY A 397 -13.33 0.36 -29.13
N ALA A 398 -13.76 1.41 -29.81
CA ALA A 398 -13.10 1.92 -31.03
C ALA A 398 -11.72 2.55 -30.81
N GLY A 399 -11.29 2.79 -29.54
CA GLY A 399 -9.98 3.35 -29.22
C GLY A 399 -9.99 4.83 -28.79
N LYS A 400 -11.17 5.48 -28.65
CA LYS A 400 -11.27 6.92 -28.30
C LYS A 400 -10.57 7.29 -26.99
N SER A 401 -10.89 6.59 -25.90
CA SER A 401 -10.28 6.84 -24.57
C SER A 401 -8.78 6.43 -24.57
N THR A 402 -8.40 5.42 -25.36
CA THR A 402 -7.00 5.05 -25.52
C THR A 402 -6.19 6.17 -26.16
N LEU A 403 -6.72 6.82 -27.21
CA LEU A 403 -6.07 7.95 -27.87
C LEU A 403 -5.81 9.11 -26.88
N VAL A 404 -6.79 9.41 -26.03
CA VAL A 404 -6.68 10.41 -24.96
C VAL A 404 -5.63 10.00 -23.91
N ASN A 405 -5.62 8.74 -23.50
CA ASN A 405 -4.65 8.23 -22.52
C ASN A 405 -3.21 8.28 -23.07
N LEU A 406 -3.01 8.03 -24.36
CA LEU A 406 -1.72 8.16 -25.02
C LEU A 406 -1.26 9.63 -25.08
N LEU A 407 -2.16 10.56 -25.38
CA LEU A 407 -1.85 12.00 -25.38
C LEU A 407 -1.45 12.51 -23.99
N LEU A 408 -2.10 12.00 -22.92
CA LEU A 408 -1.76 12.30 -21.53
C LEU A 408 -0.50 11.54 -21.03
N ARG A 409 0.08 10.71 -21.91
CA ARG A 409 1.20 9.84 -21.59
C ARG A 409 0.93 9.01 -20.32
N PHE A 410 -0.27 8.38 -20.25
CA PHE A 410 -0.57 7.34 -19.28
C PHE A 410 -0.05 5.97 -19.72
N HIS A 411 0.27 5.86 -21.02
CA HIS A 411 0.98 4.78 -21.68
C HIS A 411 1.91 5.37 -22.72
N ASP A 412 3.08 4.76 -22.94
CA ASP A 412 3.95 5.09 -24.05
C ASP A 412 3.50 4.33 -25.30
N VAL A 413 3.66 4.92 -26.48
CA VAL A 413 3.32 4.29 -27.76
C VAL A 413 4.33 3.18 -28.08
N GLU A 414 3.89 2.13 -28.79
CA GLU A 414 4.77 1.05 -29.24
C GLU A 414 5.40 1.33 -30.60
N GLY A 415 4.74 2.15 -31.41
CA GLY A 415 5.23 2.63 -32.69
C GLY A 415 4.72 4.03 -32.98
N GLY A 416 5.45 4.76 -33.81
CA GLY A 416 5.15 6.16 -34.13
C GLY A 416 5.49 7.13 -32.99
N GLN A 417 4.92 8.34 -33.05
CA GLN A 417 5.16 9.38 -32.05
C GLN A 417 3.99 10.35 -31.96
N ILE A 418 3.87 11.00 -30.79
CA ILE A 418 2.87 12.05 -30.54
C ILE A 418 3.62 13.36 -30.26
N ARG A 419 3.26 14.41 -30.96
CA ARG A 419 3.88 15.73 -30.80
C ARG A 419 2.86 16.79 -30.43
N ILE A 420 3.27 17.74 -29.59
CA ILE A 420 2.53 18.97 -29.28
C ILE A 420 3.41 20.16 -29.67
N ASP A 421 2.91 21.03 -30.54
CA ASP A 421 3.69 22.15 -31.17
C ASP A 421 5.04 21.67 -31.72
N GLY A 422 5.06 20.51 -32.38
CA GLY A 422 6.24 19.87 -32.96
C GLY A 422 7.21 19.21 -31.96
N LYS A 423 6.95 19.26 -30.65
CA LYS A 423 7.76 18.60 -29.61
C LYS A 423 7.18 17.24 -29.27
N ASP A 424 8.02 16.19 -29.30
CA ASP A 424 7.62 14.83 -28.88
C ASP A 424 7.31 14.81 -27.39
N ILE A 425 6.15 14.24 -27.02
CA ILE A 425 5.70 14.12 -25.62
C ILE A 425 6.60 13.22 -24.77
N THR A 426 7.42 12.36 -25.37
CA THR A 426 8.40 11.50 -24.66
C THR A 426 9.65 12.28 -24.23
N SER A 427 9.95 13.37 -24.92
CA SER A 427 11.12 14.25 -24.64
C SER A 427 10.85 15.34 -23.60
N VAL A 428 9.61 15.42 -23.09
CA VAL A 428 9.22 16.43 -22.11
C VAL A 428 8.81 15.78 -20.77
N THR A 429 8.83 16.56 -19.69
CA THR A 429 8.40 16.05 -18.39
C THR A 429 6.89 15.83 -18.35
N GLN A 430 6.45 14.68 -17.80
CA GLN A 430 5.03 14.32 -17.68
C GLN A 430 4.21 15.41 -16.95
N ASN A 431 4.80 16.02 -15.93
CA ASN A 431 4.15 17.08 -15.17
C ASN A 431 3.86 18.31 -16.06
N SER A 432 4.83 18.76 -16.85
CA SER A 432 4.62 19.90 -17.75
C SER A 432 3.62 19.57 -18.86
N LEU A 433 3.67 18.36 -19.42
CA LEU A 433 2.68 17.88 -20.39
C LEU A 433 1.27 17.98 -19.83
N ARG A 434 1.04 17.37 -18.67
CA ARG A 434 -0.29 17.33 -18.04
C ARG A 434 -0.74 18.68 -17.49
N CYS A 435 0.17 19.58 -17.12
CA CYS A 435 -0.18 20.97 -16.77
C CYS A 435 -0.80 21.73 -17.95
N ASN A 436 -0.36 21.47 -19.17
CA ASN A 436 -0.85 22.12 -20.39
C ASN A 436 -2.12 21.48 -20.97
N ILE A 437 -2.64 20.41 -20.38
CA ILE A 437 -3.86 19.73 -20.82
C ILE A 437 -4.90 19.78 -19.70
N GLY A 438 -6.06 20.40 -19.94
CA GLY A 438 -7.23 20.33 -19.08
C GLY A 438 -8.12 19.16 -19.50
N MET A 439 -8.62 18.36 -18.55
CA MET A 439 -9.53 17.26 -18.87
C MET A 439 -10.77 17.29 -17.98
N VAL A 440 -11.94 17.23 -18.59
CA VAL A 440 -13.23 16.95 -17.94
C VAL A 440 -13.54 15.48 -18.21
N THR A 441 -13.52 14.66 -17.16
CA THR A 441 -13.75 13.21 -17.25
C THR A 441 -15.23 12.86 -17.14
N GLN A 442 -15.63 11.71 -17.70
CA GLN A 442 -16.98 11.15 -17.57
C GLN A 442 -17.35 10.94 -16.10
N ASP A 443 -16.48 10.24 -15.36
CA ASP A 443 -16.59 10.08 -13.91
C ASP A 443 -15.95 11.25 -13.19
N THR A 444 -16.77 12.15 -12.66
CA THR A 444 -16.34 13.32 -11.89
C THR A 444 -16.03 12.94 -10.45
N SER A 445 -14.91 12.27 -10.21
CA SER A 445 -14.44 11.96 -8.86
C SER A 445 -13.90 13.22 -8.18
N LEU A 446 -14.35 13.43 -6.94
CA LEU A 446 -13.84 14.48 -6.06
C LEU A 446 -12.99 13.86 -4.96
N LEU A 447 -11.95 14.57 -4.57
CA LEU A 447 -11.10 14.17 -3.45
C LEU A 447 -11.87 14.38 -2.13
N HIS A 448 -11.64 13.53 -1.14
CA HIS A 448 -12.20 13.67 0.21
C HIS A 448 -11.54 14.84 0.95
N ARG A 449 -11.86 16.05 0.52
CA ARG A 449 -11.34 17.34 0.98
C ARG A 449 -12.45 18.38 0.90
N SER A 450 -12.15 19.62 1.30
CA SER A 450 -13.11 20.72 1.12
C SER A 450 -13.41 20.98 -0.37
N ILE A 451 -14.56 21.63 -0.64
CA ILE A 451 -14.91 22.09 -2.00
C ILE A 451 -13.80 23.01 -2.54
N ARG A 452 -13.30 23.92 -1.71
CA ARG A 452 -12.20 24.84 -2.02
C ARG A 452 -10.96 24.08 -2.51
N GLU A 453 -10.48 23.12 -1.73
CA GLU A 453 -9.30 22.31 -2.08
C GLU A 453 -9.53 21.49 -3.35
N ASN A 454 -10.75 21.00 -3.58
CA ASN A 454 -11.09 20.30 -4.81
C ASN A 454 -10.98 21.19 -6.05
N ILE A 455 -11.40 22.46 -5.96
CA ILE A 455 -11.31 23.40 -7.10
C ILE A 455 -9.87 23.89 -7.27
N LEU A 456 -9.20 24.28 -6.19
CA LEU A 456 -7.80 24.73 -6.20
C LEU A 456 -6.83 23.64 -6.67
N TYR A 457 -7.25 22.37 -6.69
CA TYR A 457 -6.41 21.29 -7.23
C TYR A 457 -6.01 21.51 -8.70
N GLY A 458 -6.81 22.26 -9.47
CA GLY A 458 -6.50 22.68 -10.84
C GLY A 458 -5.38 23.72 -10.94
N ALA A 459 -5.29 24.62 -9.95
CA ALA A 459 -4.25 25.66 -9.85
C ALA A 459 -4.05 26.02 -8.37
N PRO A 460 -3.16 25.31 -7.64
CA PRO A 460 -3.00 25.45 -6.18
C PRO A 460 -2.65 26.87 -5.71
N ASP A 461 -1.96 27.64 -6.55
CA ASP A 461 -1.52 29.01 -6.24
C ASP A 461 -2.54 30.09 -6.67
N ALA A 462 -3.75 29.69 -7.11
CA ALA A 462 -4.77 30.65 -7.53
C ALA A 462 -5.36 31.38 -6.33
N GLY A 463 -5.47 32.72 -6.45
CA GLY A 463 -6.14 33.56 -5.46
C GLY A 463 -7.66 33.37 -5.45
N GLU A 464 -8.31 33.86 -4.38
CA GLU A 464 -9.75 33.75 -4.15
C GLU A 464 -10.58 34.33 -5.30
N GLU A 465 -10.16 35.45 -5.88
CA GLU A 465 -10.85 36.09 -7.00
C GLU A 465 -10.96 35.15 -8.22
N ARG A 466 -9.87 34.46 -8.56
CA ARG A 466 -9.84 33.50 -9.67
C ARG A 466 -10.67 32.26 -9.36
N LEU A 467 -10.70 31.80 -8.12
CA LEU A 467 -11.53 30.69 -7.67
C LEU A 467 -13.02 31.04 -7.83
N LEU A 468 -13.45 32.21 -7.35
CA LEU A 468 -14.82 32.68 -7.47
C LEU A 468 -15.21 32.89 -8.93
N ALA A 469 -14.35 33.50 -9.76
CA ALA A 469 -14.60 33.65 -11.18
C ALA A 469 -14.84 32.30 -11.88
N ALA A 470 -14.02 31.29 -11.59
CA ALA A 470 -14.15 29.94 -12.16
C ALA A 470 -15.46 29.26 -11.73
N THR A 471 -15.87 29.41 -10.46
CA THR A 471 -17.12 28.83 -9.94
C THR A 471 -18.36 29.52 -10.48
N HIS A 472 -18.32 30.84 -10.66
CA HIS A 472 -19.39 31.56 -11.34
C HIS A 472 -19.54 31.13 -12.80
N GLN A 473 -18.43 31.02 -13.54
CA GLN A 473 -18.41 30.55 -14.93
C GLN A 473 -18.94 29.12 -15.08
N ALA A 474 -18.76 28.27 -14.06
CA ALA A 474 -19.26 26.90 -14.02
C ALA A 474 -20.67 26.78 -13.43
N HIS A 475 -21.35 27.89 -13.12
CA HIS A 475 -22.64 27.89 -12.41
C HIS A 475 -22.63 27.06 -11.12
N ALA A 476 -21.50 27.08 -10.40
CA ALA A 476 -21.28 26.29 -9.19
C ALA A 476 -21.40 27.12 -7.91
N HIS A 477 -21.15 28.43 -7.97
CA HIS A 477 -21.09 29.32 -6.82
C HIS A 477 -22.35 29.27 -5.96
N GLU A 478 -23.51 29.44 -6.57
CA GLU A 478 -24.81 29.57 -5.87
C GLU A 478 -25.12 28.35 -5.01
N PHE A 479 -24.96 27.12 -5.55
CA PHE A 479 -25.23 25.94 -4.75
C PHE A 479 -24.12 25.66 -3.72
N ILE A 480 -22.84 26.02 -4.02
CA ILE A 480 -21.75 25.85 -3.07
C ILE A 480 -22.03 26.62 -1.78
N GLU A 481 -22.50 27.88 -1.87
CA GLU A 481 -22.77 28.69 -0.70
C GLU A 481 -23.87 28.11 0.22
N THR A 482 -24.76 27.28 -0.31
CA THR A 482 -25.83 26.64 0.46
C THR A 482 -25.40 25.32 1.12
N LEU A 483 -24.21 24.81 0.81
CA LEU A 483 -23.77 23.53 1.34
C LEU A 483 -23.36 23.63 2.82
N THR A 484 -23.74 22.62 3.58
CA THR A 484 -23.30 22.44 4.97
C THR A 484 -23.00 20.96 5.18
N ASP A 485 -21.81 20.65 5.69
CA ASP A 485 -21.42 19.27 5.99
C ASP A 485 -21.86 18.85 7.41
N SER A 486 -21.67 17.57 7.73
CA SER A 486 -22.00 17.00 9.04
C SER A 486 -21.15 17.54 10.21
N PHE A 487 -20.08 18.25 9.92
CA PHE A 487 -19.19 18.87 10.91
C PHE A 487 -19.52 20.35 11.14
N GLY A 488 -20.47 20.92 10.37
CA GLY A 488 -20.88 22.32 10.46
C GLY A 488 -20.04 23.28 9.60
N ASN A 489 -19.16 22.78 8.71
CA ASN A 489 -18.47 23.62 7.75
C ASN A 489 -19.45 24.02 6.63
N VAL A 490 -19.36 25.28 6.19
CA VAL A 490 -20.31 25.88 5.24
C VAL A 490 -19.61 26.28 3.94
N GLY A 491 -20.33 26.19 2.83
CA GLY A 491 -19.91 26.71 1.53
C GLY A 491 -18.65 26.03 1.00
N TYR A 492 -17.66 26.82 0.64
CA TYR A 492 -16.38 26.33 0.10
C TYR A 492 -15.56 25.47 1.07
N ASP A 493 -15.77 25.61 2.36
CA ASP A 493 -15.04 24.85 3.40
C ASP A 493 -15.74 23.53 3.74
N ALA A 494 -16.96 23.29 3.21
CA ALA A 494 -17.67 22.03 3.37
C ALA A 494 -16.85 20.86 2.78
N GLN A 495 -16.72 19.78 3.56
CA GLN A 495 -15.97 18.58 3.17
C GLN A 495 -16.79 17.71 2.22
N VAL A 496 -16.14 17.12 1.23
CA VAL A 496 -16.71 16.11 0.31
C VAL A 496 -16.28 14.72 0.75
N GLY A 497 -17.16 13.71 0.70
CA GLY A 497 -16.84 12.33 1.00
C GLY A 497 -17.93 11.59 1.76
N GLU A 498 -17.66 10.39 2.28
CA GLU A 498 -18.63 9.51 2.94
C GLU A 498 -19.34 10.17 4.14
N ARG A 499 -18.66 11.05 4.86
CA ARG A 499 -19.16 11.82 6.01
C ARG A 499 -19.37 13.31 5.70
N GLY A 500 -19.12 13.72 4.46
CA GLY A 500 -19.25 15.09 4.00
C GLY A 500 -20.59 15.33 3.28
N VAL A 501 -20.60 16.39 2.47
CA VAL A 501 -21.76 16.76 1.67
C VAL A 501 -22.03 15.72 0.59
N LYS A 502 -23.28 15.28 0.46
CA LYS A 502 -23.74 14.45 -0.65
C LYS A 502 -24.08 15.35 -1.83
N LEU A 503 -23.23 15.36 -2.84
CA LEU A 503 -23.43 16.12 -4.06
C LEU A 503 -24.17 15.30 -5.11
N SER A 504 -25.07 15.94 -5.85
CA SER A 504 -25.68 15.34 -7.06
C SER A 504 -24.63 15.14 -8.18
N GLY A 505 -24.95 14.34 -9.18
CA GLY A 505 -24.08 14.15 -10.35
C GLY A 505 -23.72 15.49 -11.02
N GLY A 506 -24.71 16.35 -11.26
CA GLY A 506 -24.51 17.67 -11.85
C GLY A 506 -23.72 18.65 -10.98
N GLN A 507 -23.86 18.57 -9.64
CA GLN A 507 -23.06 19.37 -8.73
C GLN A 507 -21.58 18.95 -8.77
N ARG A 508 -21.30 17.64 -8.72
CA ARG A 508 -19.92 17.12 -8.88
C ARG A 508 -19.30 17.57 -10.20
N GLN A 509 -20.06 17.50 -11.28
CA GLN A 509 -19.59 17.88 -12.61
C GLN A 509 -19.25 19.38 -12.69
N ARG A 510 -20.10 20.27 -12.15
CA ARG A 510 -19.83 21.72 -12.11
C ARG A 510 -18.59 22.05 -11.29
N ILE A 511 -18.34 21.35 -10.19
CA ILE A 511 -17.09 21.48 -9.42
C ILE A 511 -15.88 21.01 -10.26
N ALA A 512 -16.00 19.89 -10.98
CA ALA A 512 -14.93 19.42 -11.87
C ALA A 512 -14.67 20.39 -13.03
N ILE A 513 -15.70 20.98 -13.62
CA ILE A 513 -15.56 22.04 -14.64
C ILE A 513 -14.89 23.29 -14.03
N SER A 514 -15.28 23.72 -12.82
CA SER A 514 -14.62 24.84 -12.11
C SER A 514 -13.11 24.61 -11.95
N ARG A 515 -12.71 23.37 -11.62
CA ARG A 515 -11.30 22.94 -11.52
C ARG A 515 -10.56 23.13 -12.83
N VAL A 516 -11.18 22.76 -13.97
CA VAL A 516 -10.56 22.86 -15.29
C VAL A 516 -10.54 24.30 -15.80
N LEU A 517 -11.59 25.10 -15.53
CA LEU A 517 -11.62 26.54 -15.79
C LEU A 517 -10.49 27.27 -15.06
N LEU A 518 -10.33 26.96 -13.76
CA LEU A 518 -9.27 27.55 -12.94
C LEU A 518 -7.86 27.20 -13.44
N LYS A 519 -7.66 25.96 -13.93
CA LYS A 519 -6.42 25.49 -14.53
C LYS A 519 -6.07 26.25 -15.81
N ASN A 520 -7.07 26.59 -16.61
CA ASN A 520 -6.97 27.37 -17.86
C ASN A 520 -5.89 26.88 -18.84
N ALA A 521 -5.80 25.56 -19.05
CA ALA A 521 -4.83 24.95 -19.95
C ALA A 521 -5.15 25.26 -21.44
N PRO A 522 -4.13 25.37 -22.34
CA PRO A 522 -4.30 25.67 -23.77
C PRO A 522 -4.94 24.51 -24.55
N ILE A 523 -4.79 23.28 -24.11
CA ILE A 523 -5.39 22.08 -24.70
C ILE A 523 -6.47 21.56 -23.74
N LEU A 524 -7.65 21.23 -24.29
CA LEU A 524 -8.80 20.75 -23.55
C LEU A 524 -9.25 19.39 -24.07
N ILE A 525 -9.49 18.46 -23.15
CA ILE A 525 -10.11 17.16 -23.43
C ILE A 525 -11.45 17.10 -22.70
N LEU A 526 -12.49 16.74 -23.44
CA LEU A 526 -13.84 16.54 -22.91
C LEU A 526 -14.24 15.08 -23.12
N ASP A 527 -14.47 14.33 -22.03
CA ASP A 527 -14.91 12.94 -22.09
C ASP A 527 -16.34 12.87 -21.53
N GLU A 528 -17.32 12.77 -22.43
CA GLU A 528 -18.76 12.60 -22.14
C GLU A 528 -19.32 13.48 -20.98
N ALA A 529 -19.05 14.77 -21.04
CA ALA A 529 -19.26 15.70 -19.93
C ALA A 529 -20.74 15.96 -19.53
N THR A 530 -21.76 15.27 -20.04
CA THR A 530 -23.17 15.61 -19.81
C THR A 530 -24.13 14.43 -19.63
N SER A 531 -23.69 13.21 -19.31
CA SER A 531 -24.58 12.04 -19.16
C SER A 531 -25.45 12.13 -17.89
N ALA A 532 -26.79 11.93 -18.02
CA ALA A 532 -27.78 11.77 -16.94
C ALA A 532 -28.09 13.01 -16.06
N LEU A 533 -28.44 14.14 -16.65
CA LEU A 533 -28.77 15.39 -15.92
C LEU A 533 -30.17 15.95 -16.30
N ASP A 534 -30.77 16.67 -15.38
CA ASP A 534 -31.99 17.43 -15.63
C ASP A 534 -31.74 18.54 -16.67
N SER A 535 -32.75 18.87 -17.48
CA SER A 535 -32.63 19.77 -18.65
C SER A 535 -32.06 21.17 -18.33
N GLU A 536 -32.40 21.75 -17.17
CA GLU A 536 -31.88 23.06 -16.75
C GLU A 536 -30.40 23.00 -16.38
N VAL A 537 -30.00 21.94 -15.66
CA VAL A 537 -28.59 21.70 -15.28
C VAL A 537 -27.75 21.42 -16.51
N GLU A 538 -28.31 20.70 -17.48
CA GLU A 538 -27.64 20.41 -18.76
C GLU A 538 -27.33 21.69 -19.54
N ALA A 539 -28.29 22.64 -19.63
CA ALA A 539 -28.07 23.91 -20.31
C ALA A 539 -26.95 24.75 -19.64
N ALA A 540 -26.92 24.81 -18.31
CA ALA A 540 -25.88 25.52 -17.56
C ALA A 540 -24.47 24.88 -17.77
N ILE A 541 -24.41 23.55 -17.79
CA ILE A 541 -23.16 22.83 -18.05
C ILE A 541 -22.68 23.07 -19.49
N GLN A 542 -23.61 23.03 -20.46
CA GLN A 542 -23.25 23.28 -21.88
C GLN A 542 -22.73 24.70 -22.08
N ASP A 543 -23.33 25.72 -21.45
CA ASP A 543 -22.81 27.09 -21.46
C ASP A 543 -21.40 27.18 -20.86
N SER A 544 -21.18 26.51 -19.73
CA SER A 544 -19.88 26.46 -19.09
C SER A 544 -18.81 25.77 -19.97
N LEU A 545 -19.19 24.68 -20.65
CA LEU A 545 -18.31 23.98 -21.58
C LEU A 545 -17.98 24.85 -22.82
N ASN A 546 -18.97 25.56 -23.37
CA ASN A 546 -18.76 26.47 -24.50
C ASN A 546 -17.77 27.60 -24.13
N LYS A 547 -17.88 28.17 -22.94
CA LYS A 547 -16.94 29.17 -22.41
C LYS A 547 -15.56 28.57 -22.23
N LEU A 548 -15.47 27.34 -21.70
CA LEU A 548 -14.22 26.64 -21.47
C LEU A 548 -13.45 26.35 -22.79
N MET A 549 -14.18 26.06 -23.88
CA MET A 549 -13.59 25.73 -25.19
C MET A 549 -13.06 26.96 -25.97
N GLN A 550 -13.42 28.20 -25.59
CA GLN A 550 -13.03 29.39 -26.33
C GLN A 550 -11.53 29.59 -26.37
N GLY A 551 -10.97 29.74 -27.58
CA GLY A 551 -9.55 30.01 -27.80
C GLY A 551 -8.60 28.85 -27.50
N LYS A 552 -9.11 27.62 -27.36
CA LYS A 552 -8.32 26.42 -27.03
C LYS A 552 -8.40 25.38 -28.12
N THR A 553 -7.38 24.52 -28.19
CA THR A 553 -7.44 23.28 -28.98
C THR A 553 -8.25 22.26 -28.17
N VAL A 554 -9.30 21.69 -28.78
CA VAL A 554 -10.25 20.83 -28.06
C VAL A 554 -10.31 19.46 -28.72
N ILE A 555 -10.25 18.40 -27.89
CA ILE A 555 -10.59 17.03 -28.26
C ILE A 555 -11.82 16.63 -27.41
N ALA A 556 -12.96 16.37 -28.06
CA ALA A 556 -14.15 15.93 -27.38
C ALA A 556 -14.51 14.50 -27.78
N ILE A 557 -14.63 13.58 -26.79
CA ILE A 557 -15.27 12.27 -27.01
C ILE A 557 -16.76 12.53 -27.02
N ALA A 558 -17.34 12.51 -28.20
CA ALA A 558 -18.71 12.96 -28.42
C ALA A 558 -19.69 11.78 -28.41
N HIS A 559 -20.57 11.79 -27.43
CA HIS A 559 -21.71 10.85 -27.31
C HIS A 559 -23.06 11.56 -27.42
N ARG A 560 -23.09 12.90 -27.40
CA ARG A 560 -24.32 13.71 -27.53
C ARG A 560 -24.29 14.61 -28.76
N LEU A 561 -25.48 14.81 -29.33
CA LEU A 561 -25.70 15.63 -30.53
C LEU A 561 -25.27 17.09 -30.32
N SER A 562 -25.51 17.65 -29.13
CA SER A 562 -25.13 19.02 -28.78
C SER A 562 -23.61 19.22 -28.77
N THR A 563 -22.85 18.24 -28.31
CA THR A 563 -21.38 18.29 -28.32
C THR A 563 -20.85 18.16 -29.74
N ILE A 564 -21.43 17.28 -30.55
CA ILE A 564 -21.04 17.06 -31.96
C ILE A 564 -21.25 18.35 -32.77
N ALA A 565 -22.37 19.04 -32.57
CA ALA A 565 -22.71 20.27 -33.31
C ALA A 565 -21.75 21.45 -33.02
N ALA A 566 -21.04 21.43 -31.90
CA ALA A 566 -20.10 22.47 -31.50
C ALA A 566 -18.66 22.25 -32.01
N MET A 567 -18.39 21.14 -32.72
CA MET A 567 -17.07 20.77 -33.22
C MET A 567 -16.84 21.26 -34.65
N ASP A 568 -15.60 21.72 -34.93
CA ASP A 568 -15.19 22.16 -36.27
C ASP A 568 -15.02 20.95 -37.20
N ARG A 569 -14.47 19.85 -36.68
CA ARG A 569 -14.24 18.60 -37.42
C ARG A 569 -14.56 17.38 -36.54
N LEU A 570 -15.11 16.36 -37.16
CA LEU A 570 -15.38 15.07 -36.55
C LEU A 570 -14.43 14.00 -37.13
N ILE A 571 -13.99 13.10 -36.27
CA ILE A 571 -13.13 11.97 -36.61
C ILE A 571 -13.83 10.71 -36.16
N ILE A 572 -14.14 9.85 -37.10
CA ILE A 572 -14.83 8.60 -36.85
C ILE A 572 -13.79 7.49 -36.72
N LEU A 573 -13.74 6.91 -35.51
CA LEU A 573 -12.85 5.81 -35.18
C LEU A 573 -13.59 4.49 -35.22
N ASP A 574 -13.03 3.48 -35.88
CA ASP A 574 -13.44 2.09 -35.78
C ASP A 574 -12.20 1.19 -35.69
N LYS A 575 -12.20 0.26 -34.72
CA LYS A 575 -11.12 -0.71 -34.49
C LYS A 575 -9.71 -0.08 -34.51
N GLY A 576 -9.58 1.09 -33.91
CA GLY A 576 -8.29 1.79 -33.75
C GLY A 576 -7.78 2.52 -34.99
N GLN A 577 -8.61 2.69 -36.01
CA GLN A 577 -8.27 3.42 -37.25
C GLN A 577 -9.28 4.53 -37.51
N ILE A 578 -8.82 5.59 -38.17
CA ILE A 578 -9.68 6.67 -38.67
C ILE A 578 -10.31 6.20 -39.98
N ILE A 579 -11.63 6.06 -40.00
CA ILE A 579 -12.39 5.62 -41.19
C ILE A 579 -13.06 6.76 -41.94
N GLU A 580 -13.49 7.80 -41.23
CA GLU A 580 -14.09 8.99 -41.81
C GLU A 580 -13.62 10.24 -41.06
N GLN A 581 -13.51 11.36 -41.74
CA GLN A 581 -13.24 12.67 -41.13
C GLN A 581 -13.86 13.79 -41.97
N GLY A 582 -14.40 14.80 -41.32
CA GLY A 582 -15.02 15.95 -42.00
C GLY A 582 -15.91 16.75 -41.04
N SER A 583 -16.55 17.79 -41.53
CA SER A 583 -17.58 18.51 -40.80
C SER A 583 -18.84 17.66 -40.64
N HIS A 584 -19.70 17.99 -39.69
CA HIS A 584 -20.99 17.32 -39.48
C HIS A 584 -21.81 17.22 -40.79
N ALA A 585 -21.89 18.31 -41.55
CA ALA A 585 -22.65 18.36 -42.79
C ALA A 585 -22.06 17.47 -43.90
N GLU A 586 -20.73 17.46 -44.06
CA GLU A 586 -20.02 16.62 -45.02
C GLU A 586 -20.21 15.13 -44.73
N LEU A 587 -20.08 14.74 -43.48
CA LEU A 587 -20.19 13.33 -43.08
C LEU A 587 -21.61 12.79 -43.21
N LEU A 588 -22.64 13.61 -43.00
CA LEU A 588 -24.03 13.23 -43.26
C LEU A 588 -24.28 12.99 -44.75
N GLN A 589 -23.71 13.84 -45.64
CA GLN A 589 -23.84 13.68 -47.08
C GLN A 589 -23.11 12.42 -47.63
N GLN A 590 -22.03 11.98 -46.95
CA GLN A 590 -21.30 10.78 -47.33
C GLN A 590 -22.09 9.48 -47.09
N ASN A 591 -23.16 9.51 -46.30
CA ASN A 591 -23.97 8.33 -45.93
C ASN A 591 -23.15 7.15 -45.39
N GLY A 592 -22.05 7.46 -44.68
CA GLY A 592 -21.13 6.49 -44.13
C GLY A 592 -21.54 6.01 -42.73
N ILE A 593 -20.58 5.51 -41.96
CA ILE A 593 -20.78 5.01 -40.57
C ILE A 593 -21.29 6.14 -39.66
N TYR A 594 -20.77 7.38 -39.84
CA TYR A 594 -21.25 8.52 -39.07
C TYR A 594 -22.74 8.79 -39.29
N ALA A 595 -23.22 8.78 -40.54
CA ALA A 595 -24.61 9.01 -40.86
C ALA A 595 -25.52 7.92 -40.23
N GLN A 596 -25.07 6.66 -40.22
CA GLN A 596 -25.79 5.55 -39.57
C GLN A 596 -25.85 5.76 -38.05
N LEU A 597 -24.73 6.10 -37.37
CA LEU A 597 -24.70 6.37 -35.94
C LEU A 597 -25.60 7.56 -35.57
N TRP A 598 -25.61 8.59 -36.40
CA TRP A 598 -26.47 9.76 -36.23
C TRP A 598 -27.96 9.40 -36.35
N ALA A 599 -28.35 8.65 -37.39
CA ALA A 599 -29.72 8.20 -37.58
C ALA A 599 -30.24 7.36 -36.41
N HIS A 600 -29.41 6.47 -35.86
CA HIS A 600 -29.77 5.70 -34.66
C HIS A 600 -29.97 6.56 -33.41
N GLN A 601 -29.24 7.67 -33.25
CA GLN A 601 -29.41 8.59 -32.12
C GLN A 601 -30.61 9.53 -32.28
N THR A 602 -30.93 9.92 -33.51
CA THR A 602 -32.07 10.82 -33.80
C THR A 602 -33.36 10.07 -34.05
N GLY A 603 -33.31 8.83 -34.52
CA GLY A 603 -34.48 7.98 -34.80
C GLY A 603 -35.32 7.56 -33.58
N GLY A 604 -34.80 7.72 -32.36
CA GLY A 604 -35.57 7.51 -31.13
C GLY A 604 -36.53 8.68 -30.79
N PHE A 605 -36.51 9.79 -31.56
CA PHE A 605 -37.36 10.97 -31.39
C PHE A 605 -38.36 11.23 -32.51
N ILE A 606 -38.34 10.49 -33.61
CA ILE A 606 -39.29 10.62 -34.72
C ILE A 606 -40.08 9.31 -34.83
N GLY A 607 -41.36 9.41 -34.56
CA GLY A 607 -42.35 8.37 -34.34
C GLY A 607 -42.36 7.21 -35.34
N GLU A 608 -42.95 6.14 -34.87
CA GLU A 608 -43.47 4.99 -35.59
C GLU A 608 -44.22 5.39 -36.88
N GLN A 609 -43.52 5.46 -37.98
CA GLN A 609 -44.10 5.31 -39.33
C GLN A 609 -42.99 4.71 -40.22
N ASP A 610 -43.28 3.54 -40.76
CA ASP A 610 -42.48 2.70 -41.69
C ASP A 610 -41.66 1.56 -41.10
N ILE A 611 -42.30 0.70 -40.31
CA ILE A 611 -41.89 -0.71 -40.14
C ILE A 611 -43.08 -1.64 -40.53
N SER A 612 -43.59 -1.49 -41.73
CA SER A 612 -44.55 -2.46 -42.27
C SER A 612 -44.09 -3.20 -43.54
N ASP A 613 -42.96 -2.83 -44.13
CA ASP A 613 -42.53 -3.42 -45.39
C ASP A 613 -41.31 -4.35 -45.36
N SER A 614 -40.68 -4.61 -44.17
CA SER A 614 -39.53 -5.50 -44.08
C SER A 614 -39.80 -6.83 -43.34
N ALA A 615 -41.03 -7.06 -42.88
CA ALA A 615 -41.40 -8.32 -42.19
C ALA A 615 -41.89 -9.42 -43.16
N ASP A 616 -42.21 -9.10 -44.41
CA ASP A 616 -42.73 -10.09 -45.38
C ASP A 616 -41.64 -10.81 -46.22
N ASP A 617 -40.41 -10.34 -46.25
CA ASP A 617 -39.32 -10.97 -46.99
C ASP A 617 -38.49 -11.99 -46.17
N LEU A 618 -38.68 -12.10 -44.86
CA LEU A 618 -37.98 -13.09 -44.02
C LEU A 618 -38.73 -14.42 -43.82
N ASN A 619 -39.99 -14.53 -44.31
CA ASN A 619 -40.80 -15.75 -44.19
C ASN A 619 -40.89 -16.59 -45.48
N ARG A 620 -40.09 -16.30 -46.50
CA ARG A 620 -40.08 -17.08 -47.76
C ARG A 620 -38.86 -17.97 -47.97
N ASN A 621 -37.96 -18.09 -47.00
CA ASN A 621 -36.84 -19.04 -47.06
C ASN A 621 -36.61 -19.72 -45.70
N ILE A 622 -37.55 -20.53 -45.26
CA ILE A 622 -37.33 -21.70 -44.42
C ILE A 622 -38.11 -22.85 -45.06
#